data_c2f75b29c39cfc9097239232b0ff55c6
#
_entry.id   c2f75b29c39cfc9097239232b0ff55c6
#
_cell.length_a   1.000
_cell.length_b   1.000
_cell.length_c   1.000
_cell.angle_alpha   90.00
_cell.angle_beta   90.00
_cell.angle_gamma   90.00
#
_symmetry.space_group_name_H-M   'P 1'
#
loop_
_entity.id
_entity.type
_entity.pdbx_description
1 polymer ?
#
loop_
_entity_poly.entity_id
_entity_poly.type
_entity_poly.pdbx_seq_one_letter_code
_entity_poly.pdbx_strand_id
1 'polypeptide(L)'
;MATPRKTASKQGSNGILERLGLFGLGKIEPVILAALASELPLLLIGPHGCAKSMLLERLAKALALEFRHYNASLLNYDDLVGYPLPDEHGSLRYVQTPASIWPAEAVFLDELSRCRPDMQNRLFSIIHEKRVQGIALERLRYRWSAMNPPPCNSAENDAPESADDSVGYAGSEPLDAALADRFGFIVEMPSWKALSVTARNAIISHSDCMVAPAMAQQLHVAINDARAVSAQLEKAFAKQLTEYTRRVVDHSYTIGIELSARRANLLMRVICSVHAVRYTNDPLADLGESCWMALSHSLPQRAQGIRIPDGKLLAAHRDAWKIAQLSEADPRRMLAAESDHVRRALLALLLTQSTDAEASAHVADALAHCKSGAREAFALHLIEHAAIGRVHVAVAEQIAELAATTQREQTFNTSIAAGSTRHAVGMHVECFLASLVQSDEHGLLRNLVISLYARDEKQTIKSIDRAIASWVEMRARFRIEKETARAA
;
A
#
# COMPACT_ATOMS: atom_id res chain seq x y z
N MET A 1 -9.31 -40.17 -15.22
CA MET A 1 -10.45 -39.27 -15.51
C MET A 1 -11.12 -38.96 -14.20
N ALA A 2 -10.80 -37.80 -13.61
CA ALA A 2 -11.44 -37.31 -12.39
C ALA A 2 -12.33 -36.12 -12.78
N THR A 3 -13.63 -36.29 -12.56
CA THR A 3 -14.67 -35.30 -12.80
C THR A 3 -14.45 -34.04 -11.91
N PRO A 4 -14.58 -32.82 -12.43
CA PRO A 4 -14.47 -31.65 -11.61
C PRO A 4 -15.70 -31.55 -10.70
N ARG A 5 -15.46 -31.48 -9.39
CA ARG A 5 -16.49 -31.14 -8.40
C ARG A 5 -17.06 -29.74 -8.75
N LYS A 6 -18.32 -29.71 -9.13
CA LYS A 6 -19.13 -28.50 -9.19
C LYS A 6 -19.09 -27.85 -7.80
N THR A 7 -18.48 -26.69 -7.70
CA THR A 7 -18.66 -25.77 -6.58
C THR A 7 -20.15 -25.41 -6.53
N ALA A 8 -20.83 -25.91 -5.53
CA ALA A 8 -22.18 -25.51 -5.22
C ALA A 8 -22.17 -23.99 -4.96
N SER A 9 -22.82 -23.23 -5.84
CA SER A 9 -23.14 -21.82 -5.59
C SER A 9 -23.95 -21.77 -4.30
N LYS A 10 -23.37 -21.23 -3.20
CA LYS A 10 -24.14 -20.86 -2.03
C LYS A 10 -25.21 -19.87 -2.51
N GLN A 11 -26.46 -20.31 -2.56
CA GLN A 11 -27.62 -19.43 -2.71
C GLN A 11 -27.52 -18.33 -1.66
N GLY A 12 -27.58 -17.08 -2.11
CA GLY A 12 -27.31 -15.90 -1.33
C GLY A 12 -28.19 -15.79 -0.08
N SER A 13 -27.57 -15.92 1.07
CA SER A 13 -28.11 -15.25 2.24
C SER A 13 -27.88 -13.75 2.02
N ASN A 14 -28.94 -12.96 1.91
CA ASN A 14 -28.85 -11.52 1.86
C ASN A 14 -27.98 -11.03 3.00
N GLY A 15 -26.98 -10.19 2.70
CA GLY A 15 -26.08 -9.61 3.70
C GLY A 15 -26.86 -8.83 4.77
N ILE A 16 -26.20 -8.50 5.86
CA ILE A 16 -26.80 -7.72 6.96
C ILE A 16 -27.26 -6.35 6.45
N LEU A 17 -26.46 -5.70 5.62
CA LEU A 17 -26.81 -4.38 5.06
C LEU A 17 -28.02 -4.46 4.09
N GLU A 18 -28.12 -5.51 3.28
CA GLU A 18 -29.29 -5.70 2.42
C GLU A 18 -30.57 -5.90 3.24
N ARG A 19 -30.51 -6.61 4.36
CA ARG A 19 -31.65 -6.78 5.26
C ARG A 19 -32.06 -5.47 5.94
N LEU A 20 -31.10 -4.54 6.10
CA LEU A 20 -31.39 -3.17 6.53
C LEU A 20 -31.90 -2.28 5.38
N GLY A 21 -32.18 -2.84 4.20
CA GLY A 21 -32.64 -2.13 3.02
C GLY A 21 -31.53 -1.34 2.31
N LEU A 22 -30.25 -1.69 2.50
CA LEU A 22 -29.08 -1.06 1.92
C LEU A 22 -28.51 -1.97 0.84
N PHE A 23 -29.00 -1.80 -0.39
CA PHE A 23 -28.70 -2.69 -1.49
C PHE A 23 -27.39 -2.33 -2.22
N GLY A 24 -26.71 -3.34 -2.77
CA GLY A 24 -25.52 -3.18 -3.57
C GLY A 24 -24.23 -2.89 -2.79
N LEU A 25 -24.26 -2.97 -1.47
CA LEU A 25 -23.12 -2.71 -0.59
C LEU A 25 -22.37 -3.98 -0.15
N GLY A 26 -22.74 -5.17 -0.67
CA GLY A 26 -22.20 -6.45 -0.21
C GLY A 26 -20.66 -6.56 -0.27
N LYS A 27 -20.02 -5.91 -1.25
CA LYS A 27 -18.53 -5.91 -1.35
C LYS A 27 -17.85 -5.15 -0.21
N ILE A 28 -18.47 -4.09 0.29
CA ILE A 28 -17.94 -3.25 1.37
C ILE A 28 -18.55 -3.58 2.72
N GLU A 29 -19.56 -4.45 2.78
CA GLU A 29 -20.21 -4.85 4.03
C GLU A 29 -19.24 -5.33 5.10
N PRO A 30 -18.26 -6.21 4.83
CA PRO A 30 -17.28 -6.63 5.85
C PRO A 30 -16.47 -5.46 6.41
N VAL A 31 -16.18 -4.44 5.59
CA VAL A 31 -15.44 -3.25 5.99
C VAL A 31 -16.29 -2.34 6.88
N ILE A 32 -17.56 -2.14 6.54
CA ILE A 32 -18.51 -1.37 7.36
C ILE A 32 -18.74 -2.05 8.72
N LEU A 33 -18.95 -3.36 8.73
CA LEU A 33 -19.10 -4.12 9.97
C LEU A 33 -17.82 -4.10 10.81
N ALA A 34 -16.66 -4.14 10.19
CA ALA A 34 -15.35 -4.00 10.85
C ALA A 34 -15.17 -2.61 11.50
N ALA A 35 -15.62 -1.55 10.83
CA ALA A 35 -15.61 -0.20 11.39
C ALA A 35 -16.51 -0.10 12.63
N LEU A 36 -17.67 -0.78 12.63
CA LEU A 36 -18.55 -0.86 13.80
C LEU A 36 -17.93 -1.72 14.92
N ALA A 37 -17.33 -2.85 14.59
CA ALA A 37 -16.72 -3.73 15.57
C ALA A 37 -15.51 -3.09 16.26
N SER A 38 -14.66 -2.39 15.52
CA SER A 38 -13.45 -1.75 16.06
C SER A 38 -13.67 -0.37 16.68
N GLU A 39 -14.82 0.25 16.43
CA GLU A 39 -15.11 1.65 16.79
C GLU A 39 -14.06 2.65 16.26
N LEU A 40 -13.33 2.31 15.21
CA LEU A 40 -12.43 3.22 14.53
C LEU A 40 -13.21 4.26 13.71
N PRO A 41 -12.67 5.48 13.53
CA PRO A 41 -13.33 6.48 12.71
C PRO A 41 -13.54 6.00 11.27
N LEU A 42 -14.74 6.23 10.75
CA LEU A 42 -15.16 5.85 9.39
C LEU A 42 -15.44 7.09 8.55
N LEU A 43 -14.82 7.16 7.37
CA LEU A 43 -15.12 8.14 6.34
C LEU A 43 -15.70 7.45 5.11
N LEU A 44 -16.88 7.90 4.67
CA LEU A 44 -17.51 7.48 3.42
C LEU A 44 -17.27 8.52 2.34
N ILE A 45 -16.68 8.11 1.22
CA ILE A 45 -16.46 8.97 0.05
C ILE A 45 -17.35 8.48 -1.08
N GLY A 46 -18.12 9.37 -1.71
CA GLY A 46 -18.94 8.98 -2.85
C GLY A 46 -19.83 10.09 -3.35
N PRO A 47 -20.36 9.96 -4.58
CA PRO A 47 -21.22 10.96 -5.18
C PRO A 47 -22.47 11.22 -4.34
N HIS A 48 -23.17 12.32 -4.62
CA HIS A 48 -24.48 12.56 -4.02
C HIS A 48 -25.45 11.44 -4.44
N GLY A 49 -26.38 11.10 -3.55
CA GLY A 49 -27.36 10.05 -3.81
C GLY A 49 -26.88 8.60 -3.71
N CYS A 50 -25.62 8.34 -3.34
CA CYS A 50 -25.10 6.99 -3.12
C CYS A 50 -25.39 6.41 -1.70
N ALA A 51 -26.38 6.94 -1.01
CA ALA A 51 -26.91 6.47 0.26
C ALA A 51 -25.95 6.56 1.47
N LYS A 52 -24.95 7.46 1.48
CA LYS A 52 -24.02 7.64 2.62
C LYS A 52 -24.74 7.92 3.93
N SER A 53 -25.56 8.98 3.95
CA SER A 53 -26.31 9.41 5.14
C SER A 53 -27.34 8.37 5.56
N MET A 54 -28.07 7.79 4.60
CA MET A 54 -29.04 6.73 4.86
C MET A 54 -28.39 5.49 5.50
N LEU A 55 -27.19 5.10 5.04
CA LEU A 55 -26.44 3.99 5.64
C LEU A 55 -26.15 4.26 7.12
N LEU A 56 -25.60 5.42 7.45
CA LEU A 56 -25.17 5.73 8.81
C LEU A 56 -26.39 5.94 9.75
N GLU A 57 -27.44 6.56 9.27
CA GLU A 57 -28.70 6.74 10.02
C GLU A 57 -29.39 5.39 10.33
N ARG A 58 -29.44 4.49 9.33
CA ARG A 58 -29.99 3.14 9.55
C ARG A 58 -29.17 2.31 10.52
N LEU A 59 -27.84 2.41 10.43
CA LEU A 59 -26.95 1.75 11.39
C LEU A 59 -27.13 2.31 12.81
N ALA A 60 -27.22 3.64 12.98
CA ALA A 60 -27.47 4.27 14.27
C ALA A 60 -28.81 3.82 14.85
N LYS A 61 -29.87 3.78 14.02
CA LYS A 61 -31.20 3.31 14.42
C LYS A 61 -31.21 1.83 14.78
N ALA A 62 -30.54 0.98 13.99
CA ALA A 62 -30.45 -0.46 14.25
C ALA A 62 -29.68 -0.76 15.56
N LEU A 63 -28.69 0.06 15.89
CA LEU A 63 -27.90 -0.06 17.10
C LEU A 63 -28.48 0.71 18.30
N ALA A 64 -29.65 1.37 18.12
CA ALA A 64 -30.33 2.19 19.12
C ALA A 64 -29.41 3.22 19.80
N LEU A 65 -28.54 3.87 19.00
CA LEU A 65 -27.54 4.82 19.49
C LEU A 65 -28.14 6.21 19.71
N GLU A 66 -27.66 6.91 20.75
CA GLU A 66 -27.86 8.35 20.86
C GLU A 66 -27.02 9.05 19.77
N PHE A 67 -27.71 9.38 18.67
CA PHE A 67 -27.09 9.78 17.40
C PHE A 67 -27.20 11.28 17.17
N ARG A 68 -26.12 11.91 16.73
CA ARG A 68 -26.09 13.31 16.29
C ARG A 68 -25.58 13.39 14.86
N HIS A 69 -26.37 14.07 14.01
CA HIS A 69 -26.03 14.33 12.64
C HIS A 69 -25.76 15.82 12.47
N TYR A 70 -24.56 16.17 12.01
CA TYR A 70 -24.13 17.53 11.77
C TYR A 70 -23.74 17.71 10.30
N ASN A 71 -24.21 18.80 9.69
CA ASN A 71 -23.67 19.24 8.42
C ASN A 71 -22.39 20.06 8.68
N ALA A 72 -21.24 19.49 8.36
CA ALA A 72 -19.93 20.10 8.66
C ALA A 72 -19.68 21.41 7.91
N SER A 73 -20.38 21.67 6.77
CA SER A 73 -20.27 22.93 6.03
C SER A 73 -20.93 24.11 6.73
N LEU A 74 -21.93 23.84 7.58
CA LEU A 74 -22.71 24.84 8.29
C LEU A 74 -22.41 24.89 9.79
N LEU A 75 -21.63 23.93 10.28
CA LEU A 75 -21.41 23.73 11.71
C LEU A 75 -20.59 24.87 12.32
N ASN A 76 -21.13 25.48 13.38
CA ASN A 76 -20.37 26.32 14.28
C ASN A 76 -19.95 25.50 15.51
N TYR A 77 -18.82 25.88 16.10
CA TYR A 77 -18.28 25.15 17.24
C TYR A 77 -19.23 25.16 18.45
N ASP A 78 -19.89 26.29 18.70
CA ASP A 78 -20.82 26.45 19.82
C ASP A 78 -22.08 25.61 19.66
N ASP A 79 -22.51 25.33 18.44
CA ASP A 79 -23.62 24.40 18.16
C ASP A 79 -23.27 22.97 18.59
N LEU A 80 -22.00 22.61 18.45
CA LEU A 80 -21.49 21.29 18.81
C LEU A 80 -21.27 21.13 20.31
N VAL A 81 -20.69 22.15 20.96
CA VAL A 81 -20.22 22.08 22.36
C VAL A 81 -21.25 22.65 23.34
N GLY A 82 -22.08 23.58 22.89
CA GLY A 82 -22.93 24.41 23.71
C GLY A 82 -22.29 25.78 24.01
N TYR A 83 -23.05 26.63 24.64
CA TYR A 83 -22.62 28.02 24.93
C TYR A 83 -21.90 28.10 26.28
N PRO A 84 -20.69 28.68 26.36
CA PRO A 84 -19.99 28.87 27.61
C PRO A 84 -20.65 30.03 28.39
N LEU A 85 -21.23 29.70 29.52
CA LEU A 85 -21.78 30.71 30.45
C LEU A 85 -21.07 30.59 31.79
N PRO A 86 -20.84 31.72 32.52
CA PRO A 86 -20.31 31.69 33.85
C PRO A 86 -21.34 31.05 34.82
N ASP A 87 -20.87 30.18 35.67
CA ASP A 87 -21.66 29.62 36.78
C ASP A 87 -21.72 30.62 37.95
N GLU A 88 -22.44 30.28 39.04
CA GLU A 88 -22.58 31.10 40.24
C GLU A 88 -21.24 31.39 40.95
N HIS A 89 -20.18 30.61 40.61
CA HIS A 89 -18.83 30.74 41.18
C HIS A 89 -17.85 31.41 40.23
N GLY A 90 -18.31 31.89 39.04
CA GLY A 90 -17.48 32.51 38.00
C GLY A 90 -16.68 31.53 37.16
N SER A 91 -16.89 30.24 37.33
CA SER A 91 -16.33 29.22 36.46
C SER A 91 -17.14 29.07 35.16
N LEU A 92 -16.49 28.75 34.03
CA LEU A 92 -17.17 28.53 32.75
C LEU A 92 -17.89 27.21 32.76
N ARG A 93 -19.21 27.23 32.55
CA ARG A 93 -20.05 26.06 32.32
C ARG A 93 -20.60 26.08 30.89
N TYR A 94 -20.52 24.95 30.20
CA TYR A 94 -21.18 24.80 28.90
C TYR A 94 -22.66 24.48 29.08
N VAL A 95 -23.52 25.36 28.60
CA VAL A 95 -24.97 25.11 28.54
C VAL A 95 -25.24 24.26 27.31
N GLN A 96 -25.57 22.99 27.55
CA GLN A 96 -25.85 22.03 26.53
C GLN A 96 -27.18 22.34 25.81
N THR A 97 -27.17 22.25 24.51
CA THR A 97 -28.39 22.29 23.67
C THR A 97 -28.81 20.85 23.32
N PRO A 98 -30.05 20.64 22.84
CA PRO A 98 -30.46 19.33 22.35
C PRO A 98 -29.59 18.80 21.21
N ALA A 99 -28.89 19.68 20.50
CA ALA A 99 -27.99 19.33 19.40
C ALA A 99 -26.54 19.08 19.86
N SER A 100 -26.21 19.30 21.14
CA SER A 100 -24.80 19.18 21.61
C SER A 100 -24.28 17.74 21.57
N ILE A 101 -22.95 17.60 21.43
CA ILE A 101 -22.24 16.34 21.27
C ILE A 101 -22.16 15.49 22.55
N TRP A 102 -22.30 16.10 23.71
CA TRP A 102 -21.99 15.46 25.01
C TRP A 102 -22.73 14.15 25.29
N PRO A 103 -24.05 14.01 25.01
CA PRO A 103 -24.77 12.77 25.23
C PRO A 103 -24.55 11.75 24.11
N ALA A 104 -23.91 12.12 23.01
CA ALA A 104 -23.86 11.32 21.80
C ALA A 104 -23.03 10.03 21.98
N GLU A 105 -23.56 8.92 21.51
CA GLU A 105 -22.83 7.66 21.32
C GLU A 105 -22.28 7.53 19.90
N ALA A 106 -22.94 8.17 18.94
CA ALA A 106 -22.50 8.25 17.56
C ALA A 106 -22.66 9.67 17.03
N VAL A 107 -21.62 10.13 16.33
CA VAL A 107 -21.60 11.42 15.65
C VAL A 107 -21.38 11.16 14.16
N PHE A 108 -22.19 11.81 13.33
CA PHE A 108 -22.05 11.84 11.89
C PHE A 108 -21.80 13.27 11.41
N LEU A 109 -20.64 13.46 10.79
CA LEU A 109 -20.20 14.71 10.18
C LEU A 109 -20.39 14.59 8.66
N ASP A 110 -21.50 15.10 8.15
CA ASP A 110 -21.80 15.10 6.72
C ASP A 110 -21.16 16.30 6.02
N GLU A 111 -20.94 16.20 4.71
CA GLU A 111 -20.32 17.22 3.86
C GLU A 111 -18.94 17.70 4.37
N LEU A 112 -18.12 16.75 4.87
CA LEU A 112 -16.84 17.07 5.52
C LEU A 112 -15.86 17.78 4.56
N SER A 113 -15.90 17.51 3.25
CA SER A 113 -15.10 18.18 2.22
C SER A 113 -15.42 19.68 2.05
N ARG A 114 -16.55 20.13 2.59
CA ARG A 114 -16.97 21.55 2.57
C ARG A 114 -16.76 22.24 3.92
N CYS A 115 -16.21 21.53 4.88
CA CYS A 115 -15.93 22.05 6.20
C CYS A 115 -14.78 23.07 6.14
N ARG A 116 -15.00 24.22 6.76
CA ARG A 116 -13.96 25.27 6.82
C ARG A 116 -12.70 24.76 7.51
N PRO A 117 -11.49 25.18 7.09
CA PRO A 117 -10.23 24.68 7.64
C PRO A 117 -10.09 24.89 9.16
N ASP A 118 -10.59 26.00 9.71
CA ASP A 118 -10.59 26.27 11.15
C ASP A 118 -11.44 25.27 11.94
N MET A 119 -12.57 24.85 11.37
CA MET A 119 -13.42 23.81 11.94
C MET A 119 -12.80 22.41 11.79
N GLN A 120 -12.18 22.10 10.64
CA GLN A 120 -11.47 20.81 10.48
C GLN A 120 -10.46 20.61 11.61
N ASN A 121 -9.67 21.65 11.96
CA ASN A 121 -8.71 21.58 13.06
C ASN A 121 -9.36 21.27 14.42
N ARG A 122 -10.54 21.79 14.69
CA ARG A 122 -11.30 21.51 15.93
C ARG A 122 -11.89 20.10 15.96
N LEU A 123 -12.23 19.55 14.80
CA LEU A 123 -12.73 18.19 14.68
C LEU A 123 -11.65 17.11 14.90
N PHE A 124 -10.36 17.44 14.79
CA PHE A 124 -9.27 16.48 14.99
C PHE A 124 -9.34 15.77 16.34
N SER A 125 -9.53 16.49 17.43
CA SER A 125 -9.61 15.92 18.77
C SER A 125 -10.87 15.08 18.97
N ILE A 126 -11.97 15.45 18.33
CA ILE A 126 -13.24 14.68 18.41
C ILE A 126 -13.09 13.36 17.68
N ILE A 127 -12.59 13.41 16.42
CA ILE A 127 -12.49 12.21 15.57
C ILE A 127 -11.46 11.22 16.13
N HIS A 128 -10.31 11.72 16.58
CA HIS A 128 -9.22 10.84 17.02
C HIS A 128 -9.26 10.54 18.51
N GLU A 129 -9.35 11.57 19.36
CA GLU A 129 -9.16 11.46 20.80
C GLU A 129 -10.46 11.32 21.57
N LYS A 130 -11.61 11.51 20.94
CA LYS A 130 -12.93 11.60 21.59
C LYS A 130 -12.94 12.68 22.66
N ARG A 131 -12.42 13.87 22.34
CA ARG A 131 -12.29 15.00 23.26
C ARG A 131 -12.74 16.30 22.64
N VAL A 132 -13.25 17.19 23.48
CA VAL A 132 -13.55 18.56 23.15
C VAL A 132 -12.82 19.44 24.16
N GLN A 133 -11.90 20.31 23.71
CA GLN A 133 -11.09 21.17 24.59
C GLN A 133 -10.45 20.41 25.78
N GLY A 134 -9.98 19.19 25.56
CA GLY A 134 -9.40 18.35 26.61
C GLY A 134 -10.40 17.55 27.44
N ILE A 135 -11.71 17.86 27.37
CA ILE A 135 -12.76 17.13 28.09
C ILE A 135 -13.15 15.88 27.30
N ALA A 136 -13.16 14.74 27.95
CA ALA A 136 -13.49 13.46 27.31
C ALA A 136 -15.00 13.38 26.98
N LEU A 137 -15.29 12.84 25.81
CA LEU A 137 -16.65 12.47 25.39
C LEU A 137 -16.87 10.98 25.76
N GLU A 138 -17.19 10.74 27.02
CA GLU A 138 -17.24 9.41 27.65
C GLU A 138 -18.15 8.42 26.90
N ARG A 139 -19.27 8.89 26.38
CA ARG A 139 -20.26 8.09 25.68
C ARG A 139 -19.95 7.89 24.20
N LEU A 140 -19.08 8.71 23.59
CA LEU A 140 -18.85 8.71 22.16
C LEU A 140 -18.07 7.46 21.73
N ARG A 141 -18.74 6.60 20.99
CA ARG A 141 -18.17 5.35 20.43
C ARG A 141 -17.85 5.51 18.97
N TYR A 142 -18.81 6.00 18.19
CA TYR A 142 -18.72 6.05 16.73
C TYR A 142 -18.51 7.46 16.23
N ARG A 143 -17.50 7.64 15.37
CA ARG A 143 -17.19 8.89 14.69
C ARG A 143 -17.23 8.61 13.19
N TRP A 144 -18.36 8.94 12.61
CA TRP A 144 -18.65 8.73 11.21
C TRP A 144 -18.61 10.05 10.46
N SER A 145 -18.11 10.01 9.23
CA SER A 145 -18.08 11.17 8.36
C SER A 145 -18.42 10.78 6.93
N ALA A 146 -18.94 11.72 6.18
CA ALA A 146 -19.17 11.54 4.75
C ALA A 146 -18.71 12.77 3.97
N MET A 147 -18.24 12.53 2.75
CA MET A 147 -17.86 13.58 1.83
C MET A 147 -18.15 13.20 0.38
N ASN A 148 -18.25 14.18 -0.49
CA ASN A 148 -18.22 13.96 -1.92
C ASN A 148 -16.76 13.78 -2.37
N PRO A 149 -16.48 13.09 -3.48
CA PRO A 149 -15.13 12.95 -4.00
C PRO A 149 -14.49 14.33 -4.20
N PRO A 150 -13.28 14.57 -3.69
CA PRO A 150 -12.54 15.78 -3.98
C PRO A 150 -12.06 15.79 -5.43
N PRO A 151 -11.75 16.96 -6.02
CA PRO A 151 -11.16 17.04 -7.34
C PRO A 151 -9.82 16.29 -7.35
N CYS A 152 -9.59 15.48 -8.40
CA CYS A 152 -8.34 14.76 -8.57
C CYS A 152 -7.23 15.73 -8.97
N ASN A 153 -6.16 15.77 -8.18
CA ASN A 153 -4.91 16.45 -8.52
C ASN A 153 -4.04 15.52 -9.39
N SER A 154 -4.45 15.26 -10.63
CA SER A 154 -3.59 14.55 -11.59
C SER A 154 -2.62 15.55 -12.21
N ALA A 155 -1.36 15.55 -11.74
CA ALA A 155 -0.28 16.37 -12.31
C ALA A 155 0.31 15.77 -13.61
N GLU A 156 -0.10 14.60 -14.06
CA GLU A 156 0.42 13.93 -15.25
C GLU A 156 -0.69 13.31 -16.10
N ASN A 157 -0.57 13.50 -17.39
CA ASN A 157 -1.18 13.08 -18.64
C ASN A 157 -2.02 11.77 -18.72
N ASP A 158 -2.56 11.24 -17.65
CA ASP A 158 -3.47 10.10 -17.70
C ASP A 158 -4.90 10.61 -17.92
N ALA A 159 -5.43 10.36 -19.12
CA ALA A 159 -6.82 10.62 -19.43
C ALA A 159 -7.73 9.93 -18.37
N PRO A 160 -8.81 10.57 -17.93
CA PRO A 160 -9.72 9.97 -16.95
C PRO A 160 -10.28 8.66 -17.52
N GLU A 161 -10.07 7.55 -16.83
CA GLU A 161 -10.58 6.23 -17.27
C GLU A 161 -12.12 6.14 -17.25
N SER A 162 -12.78 7.10 -16.60
CA SER A 162 -14.25 7.19 -16.61
C SER A 162 -14.72 8.64 -16.63
N ALA A 163 -15.84 8.88 -17.32
CA ALA A 163 -16.50 10.20 -17.35
C ALA A 163 -17.00 10.66 -15.96
N ASP A 164 -17.10 9.75 -14.97
CA ASP A 164 -17.50 10.06 -13.60
C ASP A 164 -16.36 10.73 -12.79
N ASP A 165 -15.09 10.51 -13.16
CA ASP A 165 -13.92 11.09 -12.47
C ASP A 165 -13.72 12.59 -12.82
N SER A 166 -14.35 13.07 -13.90
CA SER A 166 -14.24 14.45 -14.38
C SER A 166 -15.29 15.41 -13.80
N VAL A 167 -16.31 14.90 -13.10
CA VAL A 167 -17.35 15.75 -12.53
C VAL A 167 -16.87 16.32 -11.21
N GLY A 168 -16.23 17.49 -11.28
CA GLY A 168 -15.88 18.26 -10.09
C GLY A 168 -17.12 18.64 -9.30
N TYR A 169 -17.23 18.16 -8.07
CA TYR A 169 -18.29 18.59 -7.15
C TYR A 169 -17.97 19.99 -6.66
N ALA A 170 -18.74 20.99 -7.12
CA ALA A 170 -18.54 22.38 -6.73
C ALA A 170 -18.51 22.53 -5.20
N GLY A 171 -17.41 23.11 -4.68
CA GLY A 171 -17.18 23.30 -3.25
C GLY A 171 -16.74 22.04 -2.47
N SER A 172 -16.43 20.93 -3.13
CA SER A 172 -15.75 19.78 -2.48
C SER A 172 -14.25 20.01 -2.57
N GLU A 173 -13.59 20.10 -1.42
CA GLU A 173 -12.15 20.31 -1.32
C GLU A 173 -11.45 19.04 -0.76
N PRO A 174 -10.16 18.81 -1.10
CA PRO A 174 -9.37 17.79 -0.46
C PRO A 174 -9.32 18.00 1.06
N LEU A 175 -9.41 16.92 1.84
CA LEU A 175 -9.22 17.01 3.28
C LEU A 175 -7.76 17.32 3.62
N ASP A 176 -7.58 18.04 4.71
CA ASP A 176 -6.27 18.16 5.34
C ASP A 176 -5.66 16.77 5.58
N ALA A 177 -4.37 16.61 5.23
CA ALA A 177 -3.68 15.33 5.31
C ALA A 177 -3.68 14.76 6.74
N ALA A 178 -3.54 15.62 7.76
CA ALA A 178 -3.54 15.21 9.14
C ALA A 178 -4.94 14.77 9.60
N LEU A 179 -6.02 15.35 9.06
CA LEU A 179 -7.39 14.92 9.32
C LEU A 179 -7.67 13.58 8.64
N ALA A 180 -7.33 13.45 7.37
CA ALA A 180 -7.51 12.21 6.60
C ALA A 180 -6.78 11.02 7.26
N ASP A 181 -5.58 11.24 7.79
CA ASP A 181 -4.79 10.22 8.47
C ASP A 181 -5.39 9.73 9.79
N ARG A 182 -6.40 10.40 10.34
CA ARG A 182 -7.09 10.00 11.58
C ARG A 182 -8.22 8.99 11.37
N PHE A 183 -8.71 8.87 10.14
CA PHE A 183 -9.74 7.87 9.83
C PHE A 183 -9.13 6.48 9.71
N GLY A 184 -9.62 5.52 10.48
CA GLY A 184 -9.23 4.11 10.35
C GLY A 184 -9.72 3.52 9.03
N PHE A 185 -10.97 3.79 8.70
CA PHE A 185 -11.63 3.34 7.48
C PHE A 185 -11.97 4.51 6.58
N ILE A 186 -11.58 4.39 5.31
CA ILE A 186 -11.89 5.34 4.24
C ILE A 186 -12.47 4.55 3.09
N VAL A 187 -13.81 4.57 2.99
CA VAL A 187 -14.56 3.67 2.13
C VAL A 187 -15.19 4.44 0.98
N GLU A 188 -14.85 4.07 -0.23
CA GLU A 188 -15.51 4.58 -1.43
C GLU A 188 -16.83 3.86 -1.66
N MET A 189 -17.90 4.63 -1.74
CA MET A 189 -19.24 4.12 -2.00
C MET A 189 -19.41 3.80 -3.50
N PRO A 190 -20.06 2.68 -3.84
CA PRO A 190 -20.26 2.34 -5.23
C PRO A 190 -21.14 3.37 -5.93
N SER A 191 -20.73 3.78 -7.13
CA SER A 191 -21.58 4.60 -8.01
C SER A 191 -22.72 3.76 -8.59
N TRP A 192 -23.77 4.43 -9.10
CA TRP A 192 -24.89 3.75 -9.76
C TRP A 192 -24.44 2.78 -10.84
N LYS A 193 -23.43 3.15 -11.63
CA LYS A 193 -22.89 2.31 -12.71
C LYS A 193 -22.20 1.04 -12.21
N ALA A 194 -21.62 1.07 -11.03
CA ALA A 194 -20.95 -0.07 -10.41
C ALA A 194 -21.92 -1.08 -9.77
N LEU A 195 -23.18 -0.72 -9.58
CA LEU A 195 -24.21 -1.59 -9.01
C LEU A 195 -24.67 -2.65 -10.01
N SER A 196 -24.96 -3.85 -9.51
CA SER A 196 -25.60 -4.91 -10.31
C SER A 196 -27.03 -4.54 -10.69
N VAL A 197 -27.55 -5.15 -11.75
CA VAL A 197 -28.94 -4.94 -12.17
C VAL A 197 -29.94 -5.31 -11.06
N THR A 198 -29.65 -6.38 -10.31
CA THR A 198 -30.47 -6.81 -9.18
C THR A 198 -30.50 -5.77 -8.07
N ALA A 199 -29.33 -5.20 -7.71
CA ALA A 199 -29.24 -4.14 -6.72
C ALA A 199 -29.98 -2.86 -7.15
N ARG A 200 -29.83 -2.45 -8.43
CA ARG A 200 -30.55 -1.29 -8.98
C ARG A 200 -32.05 -1.48 -8.91
N ASN A 201 -32.56 -2.65 -9.31
CA ASN A 201 -34.00 -2.97 -9.24
C ASN A 201 -34.49 -2.95 -7.78
N ALA A 202 -33.71 -3.51 -6.85
CA ALA A 202 -34.05 -3.49 -5.43
C ALA A 202 -34.12 -2.05 -4.87
N ILE A 203 -33.19 -1.19 -5.25
CA ILE A 203 -33.20 0.23 -4.84
C ILE A 203 -34.42 0.95 -5.34
N ILE A 204 -34.85 0.70 -6.61
CA ILE A 204 -36.03 1.33 -7.21
C ILE A 204 -37.31 0.85 -6.54
N SER A 205 -37.38 -0.44 -6.21
CA SER A 205 -38.64 -1.07 -5.72
C SER A 205 -38.82 -1.00 -4.18
N HIS A 206 -37.78 -0.69 -3.40
CA HIS A 206 -37.83 -0.73 -1.94
C HIS A 206 -37.42 0.62 -1.32
N SER A 207 -38.20 1.66 -1.53
CA SER A 207 -37.90 3.01 -1.04
C SER A 207 -38.03 3.18 0.47
N ASP A 208 -38.83 2.38 1.20
CA ASP A 208 -39.12 2.56 2.64
C ASP A 208 -39.06 1.26 3.46
N CYS A 209 -37.87 0.65 3.57
CA CYS A 209 -37.71 -0.46 4.49
C CYS A 209 -37.54 0.01 5.94
N MET A 210 -38.51 -0.30 6.80
CA MET A 210 -38.38 -0.17 8.24
C MET A 210 -37.37 -1.20 8.78
N VAL A 211 -36.45 -0.78 9.64
CA VAL A 211 -35.53 -1.69 10.33
C VAL A 211 -36.30 -2.58 11.28
N ALA A 212 -36.42 -3.87 10.96
CA ALA A 212 -37.11 -4.82 11.84
C ALA A 212 -36.25 -5.14 13.08
N PRO A 213 -36.83 -5.33 14.26
CA PRO A 213 -36.11 -5.63 15.50
C PRO A 213 -35.17 -6.84 15.40
N ALA A 214 -35.59 -7.90 14.68
CA ALA A 214 -34.77 -9.09 14.46
C ALA A 214 -33.46 -8.79 13.68
N MET A 215 -33.48 -7.79 12.78
CA MET A 215 -32.30 -7.38 12.02
C MET A 215 -31.32 -6.56 12.87
N ALA A 216 -31.85 -5.70 13.74
CA ALA A 216 -31.04 -4.99 14.74
C ALA A 216 -30.27 -5.98 15.63
N GLN A 217 -30.95 -7.03 16.12
CA GLN A 217 -30.33 -8.08 16.92
C GLN A 217 -29.22 -8.82 16.15
N GLN A 218 -29.41 -9.14 14.86
CA GLN A 218 -28.37 -9.79 14.05
C GLN A 218 -27.14 -8.90 13.88
N LEU A 219 -27.33 -7.59 13.68
CA LEU A 219 -26.23 -6.63 13.59
C LEU A 219 -25.44 -6.58 14.91
N HIS A 220 -26.12 -6.53 16.05
CA HIS A 220 -25.49 -6.56 17.37
C HIS A 220 -24.66 -7.83 17.58
N VAL A 221 -25.21 -9.00 17.25
CA VAL A 221 -24.51 -10.28 17.36
C VAL A 221 -23.26 -10.27 16.49
N ALA A 222 -23.36 -9.91 15.20
CA ALA A 222 -22.24 -9.89 14.29
C ALA A 222 -21.10 -8.96 14.76
N ILE A 223 -21.44 -7.78 15.30
CA ILE A 223 -20.45 -6.84 15.84
C ILE A 223 -19.75 -7.42 17.08
N ASN A 224 -20.52 -8.01 18.01
CA ASN A 224 -19.96 -8.56 19.25
C ASN A 224 -19.09 -9.79 19.00
N ASP A 225 -19.51 -10.68 18.11
CA ASP A 225 -18.73 -11.84 17.70
C ASP A 225 -17.40 -11.42 17.03
N ALA A 226 -17.46 -10.43 16.13
CA ALA A 226 -16.26 -9.89 15.51
C ALA A 226 -15.31 -9.23 16.53
N ARG A 227 -15.83 -8.53 17.55
CA ARG A 227 -15.01 -7.98 18.65
C ARG A 227 -14.32 -9.06 19.46
N ALA A 228 -15.07 -10.09 19.85
CA ALA A 228 -14.53 -11.20 20.65
C ALA A 228 -13.38 -11.92 19.92
N VAL A 229 -13.54 -12.11 18.60
CA VAL A 229 -12.55 -12.79 17.76
C VAL A 229 -11.36 -11.88 17.44
N SER A 230 -11.56 -10.59 17.22
CA SER A 230 -10.51 -9.66 16.78
C SER A 230 -9.29 -9.65 17.71
N ALA A 231 -9.50 -9.63 19.04
CA ALA A 231 -8.42 -9.66 20.02
C ALA A 231 -7.63 -10.98 20.03
N GLN A 232 -8.28 -12.09 19.68
CA GLN A 232 -7.63 -13.39 19.56
C GLN A 232 -6.79 -13.46 18.27
N LEU A 233 -7.34 -12.96 17.16
CA LEU A 233 -6.65 -12.90 15.87
C LEU A 233 -5.42 -11.98 15.93
N GLU A 234 -5.54 -10.84 16.59
CA GLU A 234 -4.41 -9.92 16.78
C GLU A 234 -3.23 -10.62 17.46
N LYS A 235 -3.48 -11.43 18.49
CA LYS A 235 -2.44 -12.21 19.16
C LYS A 235 -1.92 -13.36 18.30
N ALA A 236 -2.82 -14.09 17.64
CA ALA A 236 -2.45 -15.26 16.83
C ALA A 236 -1.59 -14.88 15.61
N PHE A 237 -1.88 -13.77 14.97
CA PHE A 237 -1.21 -13.32 13.76
C PHE A 237 -0.27 -12.12 13.95
N ALA A 238 0.03 -11.75 15.20
CA ALA A 238 0.81 -10.54 15.54
C ALA A 238 2.10 -10.41 14.71
N LYS A 239 2.92 -11.45 14.67
CA LYS A 239 4.20 -11.45 13.95
C LYS A 239 4.01 -11.30 12.44
N GLN A 240 3.10 -12.09 11.87
CA GLN A 240 2.81 -12.09 10.45
C GLN A 240 2.24 -10.74 9.99
N LEU A 241 1.28 -10.19 10.73
CA LEU A 241 0.66 -8.91 10.40
C LEU A 241 1.61 -7.73 10.62
N THR A 242 2.50 -7.78 11.61
CA THR A 242 3.56 -6.78 11.80
C THR A 242 4.51 -6.78 10.60
N GLU A 243 4.96 -7.96 10.16
CA GLU A 243 5.84 -8.06 8.98
C GLU A 243 5.13 -7.60 7.71
N TYR A 244 3.87 -8.01 7.50
CA TYR A 244 3.06 -7.54 6.38
C TYR A 244 2.91 -6.01 6.38
N THR A 245 2.51 -5.44 7.52
CA THR A 245 2.25 -4.00 7.64
C THR A 245 3.52 -3.20 7.37
N ARG A 246 4.64 -3.60 7.97
CA ARG A 246 5.93 -2.95 7.73
C ARG A 246 6.27 -2.95 6.24
N ARG A 247 6.18 -4.09 5.57
CA ARG A 247 6.53 -4.23 4.16
C ARG A 247 5.58 -3.49 3.23
N VAL A 248 4.29 -3.55 3.48
CA VAL A 248 3.34 -2.82 2.62
C VAL A 248 3.53 -1.31 2.75
N VAL A 249 3.91 -0.81 3.92
CA VAL A 249 4.26 0.60 4.12
C VAL A 249 5.53 0.97 3.36
N ASP A 250 6.59 0.14 3.46
CA ASP A 250 7.84 0.34 2.72
C ASP A 250 7.60 0.32 1.19
N HIS A 251 6.85 -0.66 0.69
CA HIS A 251 6.50 -0.75 -0.74
C HIS A 251 5.59 0.40 -1.21
N SER A 252 4.68 0.86 -0.35
CA SER A 252 3.83 2.01 -0.66
C SER A 252 4.67 3.26 -0.90
N TYR A 253 5.72 3.46 -0.10
CA TYR A 253 6.65 4.57 -0.29
C TYR A 253 7.34 4.51 -1.67
N THR A 254 7.75 3.32 -2.13
CA THR A 254 8.40 3.16 -3.45
C THR A 254 7.48 3.47 -4.64
N ILE A 255 6.17 3.35 -4.46
CA ILE A 255 5.16 3.68 -5.47
C ILE A 255 4.58 5.10 -5.31
N GLY A 256 5.18 5.92 -4.44
CA GLY A 256 4.79 7.31 -4.22
C GLY A 256 3.62 7.51 -3.25
N ILE A 257 3.28 6.50 -2.45
CA ILE A 257 2.24 6.58 -1.43
C ILE A 257 2.90 6.63 -0.05
N GLU A 258 2.95 7.81 0.56
CA GLU A 258 3.48 7.97 1.91
C GLU A 258 2.43 7.57 2.95
N LEU A 259 2.79 6.63 3.82
CA LEU A 259 1.98 6.19 4.95
C LEU A 259 2.68 6.54 6.26
N SER A 260 1.97 7.20 7.16
CA SER A 260 2.50 7.60 8.47
C SER A 260 2.67 6.41 9.42
N ALA A 261 3.48 6.55 10.47
CA ALA A 261 3.58 5.56 11.55
C ALA A 261 2.21 5.32 12.24
N ARG A 262 1.38 6.36 12.36
CA ARG A 262 0.00 6.22 12.83
C ARG A 262 -0.80 5.34 11.88
N ARG A 263 -0.67 5.53 10.58
CA ARG A 263 -1.35 4.73 9.56
C ARG A 263 -0.95 3.27 9.62
N ALA A 264 0.33 2.97 9.82
CA ALA A 264 0.80 1.60 10.01
C ALA A 264 0.10 0.91 11.20
N ASN A 265 0.02 1.59 12.34
CA ASN A 265 -0.69 1.07 13.52
C ASN A 265 -2.20 0.90 13.28
N LEU A 266 -2.84 1.87 12.64
CA LEU A 266 -4.26 1.79 12.27
C LEU A 266 -4.52 0.66 11.29
N LEU A 267 -3.67 0.46 10.29
CA LEU A 267 -3.80 -0.59 9.28
C LEU A 267 -3.84 -1.98 9.93
N MET A 268 -2.95 -2.25 10.88
CA MET A 268 -2.97 -3.53 11.62
C MET A 268 -4.30 -3.77 12.32
N ARG A 269 -4.84 -2.76 13.01
CA ARG A 269 -6.14 -2.84 13.68
C ARG A 269 -7.30 -3.01 12.69
N VAL A 270 -7.25 -2.32 11.55
CA VAL A 270 -8.24 -2.47 10.46
C VAL A 270 -8.21 -3.89 9.90
N ILE A 271 -7.01 -4.46 9.65
CA ILE A 271 -6.87 -5.84 9.16
C ILE A 271 -7.49 -6.83 10.14
N CYS A 272 -7.14 -6.75 11.43
CA CYS A 272 -7.69 -7.64 12.43
C CYS A 272 -9.22 -7.56 12.51
N SER A 273 -9.78 -6.35 12.41
CA SER A 273 -11.24 -6.14 12.45
C SER A 273 -11.94 -6.66 11.20
N VAL A 274 -11.38 -6.43 10.00
CA VAL A 274 -11.92 -6.94 8.73
C VAL A 274 -11.85 -8.47 8.71
N HIS A 275 -10.70 -9.03 9.12
CA HIS A 275 -10.55 -10.48 9.18
C HIS A 275 -11.48 -11.11 10.21
N ALA A 276 -11.70 -10.49 11.36
CA ALA A 276 -12.64 -10.98 12.38
C ALA A 276 -14.07 -11.09 11.84
N VAL A 277 -14.55 -10.06 11.13
CA VAL A 277 -15.88 -10.10 10.48
C VAL A 277 -15.96 -11.18 9.41
N ARG A 278 -14.93 -11.36 8.62
CA ARG A 278 -14.90 -12.39 7.59
C ARG A 278 -14.81 -13.79 8.19
N TYR A 279 -14.00 -13.97 9.21
CA TYR A 279 -13.80 -15.23 9.93
C TYR A 279 -15.06 -15.69 10.65
N THR A 280 -15.82 -14.80 11.28
CA THR A 280 -17.08 -15.16 11.96
C THR A 280 -18.14 -15.63 10.96
N ASN A 281 -18.11 -15.13 9.72
CA ASN A 281 -19.01 -15.56 8.64
C ASN A 281 -18.50 -16.82 7.91
N ASP A 282 -17.18 -16.97 7.79
CA ASP A 282 -16.51 -18.10 7.15
C ASP A 282 -15.16 -18.37 7.84
N PRO A 283 -15.07 -19.43 8.68
CA PRO A 283 -13.83 -19.77 9.37
C PRO A 283 -12.66 -20.11 8.44
N LEU A 284 -12.90 -20.30 7.15
CA LEU A 284 -11.88 -20.52 6.12
C LEU A 284 -11.52 -19.23 5.35
N ALA A 285 -11.99 -18.06 5.83
CA ALA A 285 -11.70 -16.78 5.19
C ALA A 285 -10.18 -16.55 5.09
N ASP A 286 -9.72 -16.24 3.88
CA ASP A 286 -8.31 -15.97 3.63
C ASP A 286 -7.86 -14.65 4.29
N LEU A 287 -6.74 -14.72 5.04
CA LEU A 287 -6.18 -13.57 5.74
C LEU A 287 -5.55 -12.57 4.74
N GLY A 288 -4.96 -13.04 3.64
CA GLY A 288 -4.39 -12.18 2.61
C GLY A 288 -5.45 -11.33 1.92
N GLU A 289 -6.61 -11.92 1.59
CA GLU A 289 -7.74 -11.15 1.07
C GLU A 289 -8.25 -10.12 2.09
N SER A 290 -8.22 -10.45 3.39
CA SER A 290 -8.58 -9.51 4.44
C SER A 290 -7.59 -8.36 4.56
N CYS A 291 -6.29 -8.65 4.40
CA CYS A 291 -5.24 -7.64 4.31
C CYS A 291 -5.43 -6.71 3.09
N TRP A 292 -5.75 -7.27 1.93
CA TRP A 292 -6.05 -6.49 0.73
C TRP A 292 -7.27 -5.59 0.92
N MET A 293 -8.36 -6.15 1.43
CA MET A 293 -9.59 -5.39 1.70
C MET A 293 -9.34 -4.25 2.70
N ALA A 294 -8.62 -4.52 3.78
CA ALA A 294 -8.26 -3.51 4.77
C ALA A 294 -7.39 -2.41 4.16
N LEU A 295 -6.36 -2.76 3.41
CA LEU A 295 -5.47 -1.81 2.74
C LEU A 295 -6.24 -0.90 1.77
N SER A 296 -7.08 -1.50 0.92
CA SER A 296 -7.86 -0.78 -0.09
C SER A 296 -8.84 0.23 0.50
N HIS A 297 -9.29 0.02 1.75
CA HIS A 297 -10.27 0.86 2.43
C HIS A 297 -9.69 1.63 3.64
N SER A 298 -8.36 1.87 3.65
CA SER A 298 -7.70 2.61 4.74
C SER A 298 -6.69 3.66 4.25
N LEU A 299 -6.75 4.10 2.99
CA LEU A 299 -5.77 5.02 2.41
C LEU A 299 -6.23 6.48 2.51
N PRO A 300 -5.54 7.34 3.27
CA PRO A 300 -5.91 8.75 3.46
C PRO A 300 -5.83 9.56 2.16
N GLN A 301 -4.98 9.15 1.21
CA GLN A 301 -4.82 9.78 -0.10
C GLN A 301 -6.14 9.92 -0.87
N ARG A 302 -7.08 8.96 -0.71
CA ARG A 302 -8.40 9.01 -1.35
C ARG A 302 -9.21 10.24 -0.91
N ALA A 303 -9.12 10.61 0.36
CA ALA A 303 -9.76 11.82 0.89
C ALA A 303 -9.03 13.11 0.50
N GLN A 304 -7.79 13.02 0.05
CA GLN A 304 -6.97 14.13 -0.41
C GLN A 304 -7.06 14.35 -1.94
N GLY A 305 -7.87 13.57 -2.66
CA GLY A 305 -7.95 13.65 -4.11
C GLY A 305 -6.72 13.10 -4.85
N ILE A 306 -5.89 12.32 -4.17
CA ILE A 306 -4.73 11.68 -4.77
C ILE A 306 -5.16 10.32 -5.33
N ARG A 307 -5.02 10.17 -6.65
CA ARG A 307 -5.32 8.91 -7.33
C ARG A 307 -4.28 7.86 -7.01
N ILE A 308 -4.73 6.70 -6.58
CA ILE A 308 -3.87 5.53 -6.34
C ILE A 308 -4.23 4.48 -7.39
N PRO A 309 -3.30 4.13 -8.29
CA PRO A 309 -3.54 3.06 -9.25
C PRO A 309 -3.68 1.71 -8.52
N ASP A 310 -4.84 1.07 -8.64
CA ASP A 310 -5.13 -0.21 -7.96
C ASP A 310 -4.11 -1.30 -8.30
N GLY A 311 -3.60 -1.31 -9.53
CA GLY A 311 -2.57 -2.26 -9.95
C GLY A 311 -1.25 -2.14 -9.17
N LYS A 312 -0.80 -0.90 -8.91
CA LYS A 312 0.42 -0.64 -8.12
C LYS A 312 0.22 -1.05 -6.65
N LEU A 313 -0.95 -0.70 -6.09
CA LEU A 313 -1.30 -1.05 -4.72
C LEU A 313 -1.42 -2.58 -4.55
N LEU A 314 -2.02 -3.27 -5.53
CA LEU A 314 -2.16 -4.72 -5.52
C LEU A 314 -0.79 -5.41 -5.62
N ALA A 315 0.14 -4.88 -6.42
CA ALA A 315 1.50 -5.38 -6.49
C ALA A 315 2.21 -5.25 -5.13
N ALA A 316 2.16 -4.07 -4.50
CA ALA A 316 2.73 -3.83 -3.18
C ALA A 316 2.13 -4.78 -2.11
N HIS A 317 0.80 -4.98 -2.14
CA HIS A 317 0.13 -5.95 -1.27
C HIS A 317 0.65 -7.38 -1.48
N ARG A 318 0.69 -7.85 -2.75
CA ARG A 318 1.11 -9.23 -3.07
C ARG A 318 2.54 -9.51 -2.64
N ASP A 319 3.45 -8.57 -2.90
CA ASP A 319 4.85 -8.71 -2.52
C ASP A 319 5.02 -8.73 -0.99
N ALA A 320 4.35 -7.82 -0.29
CA ALA A 320 4.36 -7.80 1.18
C ALA A 320 3.77 -9.10 1.77
N TRP A 321 2.65 -9.56 1.23
CA TRP A 321 1.95 -10.75 1.72
C TRP A 321 2.76 -12.02 1.49
N LYS A 322 3.38 -12.16 0.30
CA LYS A 322 4.24 -13.28 -0.05
C LYS A 322 5.34 -13.51 1.00
N ILE A 323 5.96 -12.43 1.46
CA ILE A 323 7.03 -12.52 2.45
C ILE A 323 6.49 -12.72 3.88
N ALA A 324 5.35 -12.08 4.21
CA ALA A 324 4.74 -12.24 5.52
C ALA A 324 4.27 -13.66 5.84
N GLN A 325 3.99 -14.47 4.82
CA GLN A 325 3.64 -15.88 4.97
C GLN A 325 4.84 -16.79 5.26
N LEU A 326 6.06 -16.34 5.00
CA LEU A 326 7.27 -17.16 5.20
C LEU A 326 7.57 -17.33 6.70
N SER A 327 8.06 -18.50 7.06
CA SER A 327 8.58 -18.72 8.42
C SER A 327 9.75 -17.77 8.73
N GLU A 328 10.03 -17.53 10.01
CA GLU A 328 11.15 -16.68 10.41
C GLU A 328 12.52 -17.21 9.92
N ALA A 329 12.64 -18.53 9.79
CA ALA A 329 13.85 -19.20 9.33
C ALA A 329 13.95 -19.32 7.79
N ASP A 330 12.98 -18.81 7.02
CA ASP A 330 13.01 -18.93 5.56
C ASP A 330 14.06 -18.00 4.96
N PRO A 331 15.06 -18.54 4.22
CA PRO A 331 16.13 -17.73 3.64
C PRO A 331 15.64 -16.63 2.68
N ARG A 332 14.46 -16.79 2.06
CA ARG A 332 13.87 -15.76 1.18
C ARG A 332 13.57 -14.45 1.90
N ARG A 333 13.47 -14.46 3.22
CA ARG A 333 13.38 -13.21 4.02
C ARG A 333 14.65 -12.36 3.90
N MET A 334 15.82 -12.99 3.72
CA MET A 334 17.07 -12.28 3.49
C MET A 334 17.05 -11.52 2.17
N LEU A 335 16.49 -12.12 1.09
CA LEU A 335 16.30 -11.44 -0.20
C LEU A 335 15.47 -10.17 -0.05
N ALA A 336 14.39 -10.28 0.69
CA ALA A 336 13.45 -9.19 0.87
C ALA A 336 13.96 -8.08 1.82
N ALA A 337 14.96 -8.36 2.65
CA ALA A 337 15.61 -7.40 3.55
C ALA A 337 16.81 -6.70 2.89
N GLU A 338 17.33 -7.27 1.79
CA GLU A 338 18.53 -6.75 1.12
C GLU A 338 18.18 -5.54 0.24
N SER A 339 18.85 -4.43 0.48
CA SER A 339 18.70 -3.18 -0.27
C SER A 339 19.59 -3.08 -1.50
N ASP A 340 20.73 -3.78 -1.50
CA ASP A 340 21.66 -3.80 -2.63
C ASP A 340 21.13 -4.72 -3.73
N HIS A 341 20.81 -4.16 -4.89
CA HIS A 341 20.21 -4.88 -6.02
C HIS A 341 21.10 -6.04 -6.51
N VAL A 342 22.40 -5.84 -6.56
CA VAL A 342 23.35 -6.87 -7.00
C VAL A 342 23.42 -8.01 -6.00
N ARG A 343 23.57 -7.70 -4.71
CA ARG A 343 23.58 -8.69 -3.65
C ARG A 343 22.30 -9.48 -3.58
N ARG A 344 21.16 -8.81 -3.72
CA ARG A 344 19.84 -9.45 -3.80
C ARG A 344 19.76 -10.43 -4.98
N ALA A 345 20.23 -10.03 -6.16
CA ALA A 345 20.28 -10.89 -7.34
C ALA A 345 21.16 -12.13 -7.11
N LEU A 346 22.35 -11.96 -6.51
CA LEU A 346 23.25 -13.07 -6.20
C LEU A 346 22.64 -14.05 -5.18
N LEU A 347 22.04 -13.53 -4.11
CA LEU A 347 21.32 -14.36 -3.14
C LEU A 347 20.17 -15.12 -3.80
N ALA A 348 19.38 -14.47 -4.68
CA ALA A 348 18.29 -15.14 -5.39
C ALA A 348 18.77 -16.27 -6.31
N LEU A 349 19.93 -16.11 -6.95
CA LEU A 349 20.53 -17.13 -7.79
C LEU A 349 21.09 -18.32 -6.98
N LEU A 350 21.57 -18.07 -5.77
CA LEU A 350 22.24 -19.07 -4.94
C LEU A 350 21.29 -19.85 -4.02
N LEU A 351 20.20 -19.21 -3.60
CA LEU A 351 19.19 -19.85 -2.73
C LEU A 351 18.33 -20.86 -3.52
N THR A 352 18.31 -22.11 -3.07
CA THR A 352 17.51 -23.19 -3.69
C THR A 352 16.00 -22.98 -3.54
N GLN A 353 15.58 -22.23 -2.53
CA GLN A 353 14.18 -21.89 -2.26
C GLN A 353 13.64 -20.75 -3.15
N SER A 354 14.54 -20.02 -3.81
CA SER A 354 14.17 -19.01 -4.80
C SER A 354 13.79 -19.67 -6.13
N THR A 355 12.70 -19.22 -6.73
CA THR A 355 12.30 -19.68 -8.07
C THR A 355 13.12 -19.02 -9.17
N ASP A 356 13.23 -19.64 -10.34
CA ASP A 356 13.94 -19.07 -11.49
C ASP A 356 13.30 -17.76 -11.98
N ALA A 357 11.99 -17.60 -11.81
CA ALA A 357 11.29 -16.34 -12.10
C ALA A 357 11.71 -15.22 -11.12
N GLU A 358 11.86 -15.52 -9.83
CA GLU A 358 12.35 -14.56 -8.84
C GLU A 358 13.81 -14.20 -9.08
N ALA A 359 14.66 -15.18 -9.34
CA ALA A 359 16.06 -14.94 -9.69
C ALA A 359 16.18 -14.06 -10.94
N SER A 360 15.39 -14.34 -11.97
CA SER A 360 15.35 -13.54 -13.21
C SER A 360 14.94 -12.09 -12.94
N ALA A 361 13.90 -11.87 -12.14
CA ALA A 361 13.42 -10.53 -11.80
C ALA A 361 14.49 -9.74 -11.05
N HIS A 362 15.15 -10.35 -10.06
CA HIS A 362 16.21 -9.67 -9.30
C HIS A 362 17.47 -9.41 -10.13
N VAL A 363 17.84 -10.30 -11.06
CA VAL A 363 18.95 -10.08 -12.00
C VAL A 363 18.64 -8.94 -12.95
N ALA A 364 17.44 -8.90 -13.53
CA ALA A 364 17.01 -7.80 -14.41
C ALA A 364 17.01 -6.46 -13.67
N ASP A 365 16.51 -6.44 -12.43
CA ASP A 365 16.54 -5.26 -11.56
C ASP A 365 17.97 -4.78 -11.28
N ALA A 366 18.89 -5.69 -10.95
CA ALA A 366 20.29 -5.37 -10.72
C ALA A 366 20.95 -4.79 -12.00
N LEU A 367 20.70 -5.40 -13.14
CA LEU A 367 21.22 -4.90 -14.44
C LEU A 367 20.70 -3.50 -14.76
N ALA A 368 19.44 -3.20 -14.44
CA ALA A 368 18.84 -1.88 -14.66
C ALA A 368 19.47 -0.78 -13.77
N HIS A 369 19.81 -1.11 -12.51
CA HIS A 369 20.35 -0.15 -11.55
C HIS A 369 21.88 -0.03 -11.58
N CYS A 370 22.59 -0.99 -12.16
CA CYS A 370 24.03 -0.92 -12.34
C CYS A 370 24.43 0.16 -13.33
N LYS A 371 25.49 0.91 -13.00
CA LYS A 371 26.13 1.85 -13.94
C LYS A 371 26.94 1.08 -14.99
N SER A 372 27.20 1.73 -16.12
CA SER A 372 28.13 1.19 -17.15
C SER A 372 29.49 0.83 -16.51
N GLY A 373 30.05 -0.26 -16.92
CA GLY A 373 31.25 -0.87 -16.32
C GLY A 373 30.91 -1.88 -15.22
N ALA A 374 30.09 -1.50 -14.22
CA ALA A 374 29.59 -2.42 -13.22
C ALA A 374 28.54 -3.41 -13.78
N ARG A 375 27.75 -2.96 -14.74
CA ARG A 375 26.74 -3.79 -15.44
C ARG A 375 27.42 -4.90 -16.25
N GLU A 376 28.41 -4.54 -17.03
CA GLU A 376 29.22 -5.47 -17.83
C GLU A 376 30.00 -6.43 -16.94
N ALA A 377 30.61 -5.94 -15.85
CA ALA A 377 31.28 -6.78 -14.86
C ALA A 377 30.33 -7.80 -14.22
N PHE A 378 29.14 -7.37 -13.84
CA PHE A 378 28.12 -8.26 -13.28
C PHE A 378 27.67 -9.34 -14.31
N ALA A 379 27.40 -8.94 -15.55
CA ALA A 379 27.04 -9.86 -16.62
C ALA A 379 28.11 -10.93 -16.87
N LEU A 380 29.39 -10.52 -16.91
CA LEU A 380 30.51 -11.44 -17.10
C LEU A 380 30.64 -12.43 -15.96
N HIS A 381 30.50 -11.99 -14.71
CA HIS A 381 30.58 -12.88 -13.55
C HIS A 381 29.39 -13.87 -13.52
N LEU A 382 28.20 -13.47 -13.96
CA LEU A 382 27.05 -14.38 -14.08
C LEU A 382 27.33 -15.52 -15.08
N ILE A 383 28.02 -15.22 -16.19
CA ILE A 383 28.44 -16.23 -17.18
C ILE A 383 29.52 -17.14 -16.60
N GLU A 384 30.58 -16.56 -16.03
CA GLU A 384 31.72 -17.29 -15.47
C GLU A 384 31.28 -18.31 -14.41
N HIS A 385 30.32 -17.95 -13.57
CA HIS A 385 29.81 -18.83 -12.50
C HIS A 385 28.64 -19.72 -12.92
N ALA A 386 28.34 -19.83 -14.21
CA ALA A 386 27.23 -20.62 -14.77
C ALA A 386 25.84 -20.31 -14.13
N ALA A 387 25.70 -19.11 -13.56
CA ALA A 387 24.45 -18.68 -12.92
C ALA A 387 23.32 -18.39 -13.92
N ILE A 388 23.64 -18.31 -15.21
CA ILE A 388 22.68 -18.12 -16.31
C ILE A 388 21.63 -19.23 -16.38
N GLY A 389 21.94 -20.46 -15.95
CA GLY A 389 21.00 -21.58 -16.00
C GLY A 389 19.72 -21.40 -15.20
N ARG A 390 19.70 -20.41 -14.27
CA ARG A 390 18.55 -20.07 -13.43
C ARG A 390 17.81 -18.80 -13.84
N VAL A 391 18.16 -18.19 -14.96
CA VAL A 391 17.47 -16.99 -15.42
C VAL A 391 16.67 -17.27 -16.69
N HIS A 392 15.56 -16.56 -16.84
CA HIS A 392 14.72 -16.64 -18.03
C HIS A 392 15.50 -16.20 -19.28
N VAL A 393 15.19 -16.83 -20.44
CA VAL A 393 15.88 -16.62 -21.71
C VAL A 393 16.07 -15.15 -22.06
N ALA A 394 15.06 -14.30 -21.90
CA ALA A 394 15.16 -12.87 -22.20
C ALA A 394 16.21 -12.13 -21.35
N VAL A 395 16.37 -12.53 -20.08
CA VAL A 395 17.41 -11.97 -19.20
C VAL A 395 18.77 -12.55 -19.54
N ALA A 396 18.84 -13.83 -19.91
CA ALA A 396 20.06 -14.48 -20.37
C ALA A 396 20.58 -13.87 -21.69
N GLU A 397 19.70 -13.52 -22.62
CA GLU A 397 20.05 -12.77 -23.84
C GLU A 397 20.63 -11.40 -23.51
N GLN A 398 20.02 -10.65 -22.61
CA GLN A 398 20.54 -9.35 -22.16
C GLN A 398 21.93 -9.49 -21.52
N ILE A 399 22.13 -10.51 -20.69
CA ILE A 399 23.45 -10.81 -20.09
C ILE A 399 24.46 -11.15 -21.19
N ALA A 400 24.09 -11.99 -22.16
CA ALA A 400 24.96 -12.40 -23.26
C ALA A 400 25.35 -11.21 -24.16
N GLU A 401 24.43 -10.31 -24.48
CA GLU A 401 24.70 -9.08 -25.25
C GLU A 401 25.70 -8.18 -24.51
N LEU A 402 25.53 -7.97 -23.20
CA LEU A 402 26.44 -7.18 -22.39
C LEU A 402 27.86 -7.79 -22.32
N ALA A 403 27.93 -9.11 -22.26
CA ALA A 403 29.18 -9.85 -22.17
C ALA A 403 29.86 -10.06 -23.54
N ALA A 404 29.11 -10.11 -24.63
CA ALA A 404 29.62 -10.47 -25.96
C ALA A 404 30.78 -9.58 -26.44
N THR A 405 30.73 -8.29 -26.11
CA THR A 405 31.79 -7.33 -26.48
C THR A 405 33.08 -7.53 -25.70
N THR A 406 32.99 -8.15 -24.52
CA THR A 406 34.13 -8.35 -23.60
C THR A 406 34.70 -9.76 -23.68
N GLN A 407 33.98 -10.73 -24.25
CA GLN A 407 34.44 -12.10 -24.45
C GLN A 407 35.32 -12.25 -25.72
N ARG A 408 35.27 -11.28 -26.64
CA ARG A 408 36.13 -11.32 -27.82
C ARG A 408 37.51 -10.78 -27.47
N GLU A 409 38.57 -11.49 -27.86
CA GLU A 409 39.91 -10.95 -27.79
C GLU A 409 39.99 -9.59 -28.51
N GLN A 410 40.39 -8.58 -27.78
CA GLN A 410 40.50 -7.22 -28.28
C GLN A 410 41.99 -6.81 -28.27
N THR A 411 42.46 -6.32 -29.38
CA THR A 411 43.78 -5.69 -29.48
C THR A 411 43.66 -4.23 -29.10
N PHE A 412 44.46 -3.78 -28.15
CA PHE A 412 44.54 -2.39 -27.75
C PHE A 412 45.55 -1.66 -28.64
N ASN A 413 45.12 -0.63 -29.36
CA ASN A 413 45.98 0.18 -30.17
C ASN A 413 45.70 1.68 -29.89
N THR A 414 46.73 2.42 -29.51
CA THR A 414 46.67 3.85 -29.14
C THR A 414 47.24 4.76 -30.26
N SER A 415 46.75 4.71 -31.46
CA SER A 415 47.12 5.70 -32.49
C SER A 415 46.29 6.99 -32.35
N ILE A 416 46.46 7.73 -31.26
CA ILE A 416 45.77 8.99 -30.98
C ILE A 416 46.77 10.13 -30.84
N ALA A 417 46.38 11.32 -31.32
CA ALA A 417 47.21 12.51 -31.25
C ALA A 417 47.69 12.82 -29.82
N ALA A 418 49.00 12.93 -29.63
CA ALA A 418 49.62 13.27 -28.37
C ALA A 418 49.04 14.58 -27.80
N GLY A 419 48.75 14.59 -26.50
CA GLY A 419 48.23 15.78 -25.79
C GLY A 419 46.69 15.89 -25.72
N SER A 420 45.92 14.98 -26.34
CA SER A 420 44.48 14.94 -26.17
C SER A 420 44.07 14.26 -24.85
N THR A 421 42.88 14.61 -24.31
CA THR A 421 42.30 13.94 -23.11
C THR A 421 42.17 12.44 -23.35
N ARG A 422 41.81 12.02 -24.57
CA ARG A 422 41.69 10.61 -24.95
C ARG A 422 43.05 9.89 -24.94
N HIS A 423 44.13 10.59 -25.33
CA HIS A 423 45.50 10.07 -25.26
C HIS A 423 45.90 9.78 -23.81
N ALA A 424 45.58 10.70 -22.87
CA ALA A 424 45.87 10.50 -21.45
C ALA A 424 45.12 9.28 -20.87
N VAL A 425 43.84 9.08 -21.24
CA VAL A 425 43.07 7.89 -20.86
C VAL A 425 43.66 6.63 -21.49
N GLY A 426 44.07 6.67 -22.74
CA GLY A 426 44.73 5.56 -23.43
C GLY A 426 46.03 5.13 -22.77
N MET A 427 46.89 6.08 -22.39
CA MET A 427 48.14 5.79 -21.65
C MET A 427 47.85 5.19 -20.27
N HIS A 428 46.83 5.66 -19.59
CA HIS A 428 46.39 5.08 -18.29
C HIS A 428 45.94 3.62 -18.47
N VAL A 429 45.12 3.34 -19.48
CA VAL A 429 44.68 1.97 -19.80
C VAL A 429 45.90 1.09 -20.15
N GLU A 430 46.82 1.57 -20.96
CA GLU A 430 48.04 0.82 -21.34
C GLU A 430 48.89 0.45 -20.11
N CYS A 431 49.15 1.41 -19.22
CA CYS A 431 49.86 1.16 -17.95
C CYS A 431 49.12 0.12 -17.10
N PHE A 432 47.80 0.21 -16.98
CA PHE A 432 47.04 -0.75 -16.28
C PHE A 432 47.11 -2.16 -16.89
N LEU A 433 46.96 -2.27 -18.18
CA LEU A 433 47.03 -3.56 -18.91
C LEU A 433 48.41 -4.21 -18.78
N ALA A 434 49.50 -3.40 -18.75
CA ALA A 434 50.85 -3.90 -18.53
C ALA A 434 51.10 -4.42 -17.11
N SER A 435 50.31 -3.97 -16.17
CA SER A 435 50.39 -4.44 -14.75
C SER A 435 49.68 -5.77 -14.50
N LEU A 436 48.82 -6.23 -15.45
CA LEU A 436 48.06 -7.46 -15.30
C LEU A 436 48.91 -8.72 -15.53
N VAL A 437 48.81 -9.67 -14.61
CA VAL A 437 49.44 -10.99 -14.76
C VAL A 437 48.67 -11.80 -15.82
N GLN A 438 49.33 -12.65 -16.57
CA GLN A 438 48.67 -13.54 -17.51
C GLN A 438 47.87 -14.63 -16.77
N SER A 439 46.56 -14.47 -16.72
CA SER A 439 45.58 -15.44 -16.21
C SER A 439 44.26 -15.25 -16.93
N ASP A 440 43.42 -16.26 -16.99
CA ASP A 440 42.09 -16.20 -17.62
C ASP A 440 41.24 -15.08 -17.00
N GLU A 441 41.33 -14.90 -15.71
CA GLU A 441 40.66 -13.84 -14.96
C GLU A 441 41.07 -12.44 -15.42
N HIS A 442 42.37 -12.21 -15.51
CA HIS A 442 42.90 -10.93 -15.98
C HIS A 442 42.62 -10.74 -17.46
N GLY A 443 42.47 -11.82 -18.26
CA GLY A 443 42.02 -11.78 -19.64
C GLY A 443 40.63 -11.13 -19.79
N LEU A 444 39.67 -11.54 -18.99
CA LEU A 444 38.31 -10.94 -18.98
C LEU A 444 38.32 -9.47 -18.53
N LEU A 445 39.05 -9.15 -17.46
CA LEU A 445 39.22 -7.78 -16.99
C LEU A 445 39.90 -6.89 -18.03
N ARG A 446 40.94 -7.41 -18.71
CA ARG A 446 41.59 -6.75 -19.85
C ARG A 446 40.61 -6.39 -20.94
N ASN A 447 39.82 -7.37 -21.39
CA ASN A 447 38.84 -7.19 -22.45
C ASN A 447 37.74 -6.19 -22.04
N LEU A 448 37.29 -6.22 -20.78
CA LEU A 448 36.32 -5.25 -20.24
C LEU A 448 36.88 -3.81 -20.38
N VAL A 449 38.10 -3.57 -19.90
CA VAL A 449 38.71 -2.24 -19.89
C VAL A 449 38.94 -1.74 -21.35
N ILE A 450 39.42 -2.59 -22.22
CA ILE A 450 39.62 -2.25 -23.66
C ILE A 450 38.26 -1.93 -24.35
N SER A 451 37.22 -2.76 -24.07
CA SER A 451 35.88 -2.56 -24.60
C SER A 451 35.26 -1.23 -24.16
N LEU A 452 35.38 -0.89 -22.89
CA LEU A 452 34.88 0.37 -22.33
C LEU A 452 35.63 1.59 -22.96
N TYR A 453 36.92 1.51 -23.09
CA TYR A 453 37.71 2.55 -23.76
C TYR A 453 37.33 2.73 -25.23
N ALA A 454 37.11 1.63 -25.95
CA ALA A 454 36.77 1.66 -27.35
C ALA A 454 35.35 2.20 -27.66
N ARG A 455 34.41 1.92 -26.78
CA ARG A 455 32.97 2.20 -26.97
C ARG A 455 32.61 3.69 -26.87
N ASP A 456 33.26 4.44 -25.99
CA ASP A 456 32.90 5.83 -25.73
C ASP A 456 34.12 6.76 -25.77
N GLU A 457 34.08 7.72 -26.69
CA GLU A 457 35.13 8.73 -26.81
C GLU A 457 35.23 9.69 -25.63
N LYS A 458 34.20 9.80 -24.82
CA LYS A 458 34.12 10.69 -23.65
C LYS A 458 34.57 10.00 -22.34
N GLN A 459 35.10 8.78 -22.42
CA GLN A 459 35.61 8.08 -21.21
C GLN A 459 36.70 8.90 -20.52
N THR A 460 36.66 8.82 -19.18
CA THR A 460 37.64 9.47 -18.31
C THR A 460 38.44 8.43 -17.54
N ILE A 461 39.62 8.78 -17.04
CA ILE A 461 40.42 7.93 -16.16
C ILE A 461 39.55 7.45 -14.97
N LYS A 462 38.79 8.36 -14.34
CA LYS A 462 37.88 8.02 -13.22
C LYS A 462 36.81 6.99 -13.58
N SER A 463 36.32 6.98 -14.83
CA SER A 463 35.32 6.00 -15.26
C SER A 463 35.93 4.62 -15.48
N ILE A 464 37.15 4.55 -16.00
CA ILE A 464 37.90 3.30 -16.15
C ILE A 464 38.26 2.72 -14.76
N ASP A 465 38.83 3.54 -13.87
CA ASP A 465 39.18 3.10 -12.49
C ASP A 465 37.94 2.59 -11.75
N ARG A 466 36.79 3.25 -11.94
CA ARG A 466 35.52 2.78 -11.34
C ARG A 466 35.09 1.42 -11.90
N ALA A 467 35.26 1.18 -13.21
CA ALA A 467 34.93 -0.12 -13.78
C ALA A 467 35.85 -1.23 -13.27
N ILE A 468 37.14 -0.94 -13.14
CA ILE A 468 38.12 -1.85 -12.53
C ILE A 468 37.76 -2.17 -11.08
N ALA A 469 37.47 -1.13 -10.28
CA ALA A 469 37.04 -1.31 -8.91
C ALA A 469 35.75 -2.14 -8.80
N SER A 470 34.78 -1.87 -9.70
CA SER A 470 33.52 -2.64 -9.75
C SER A 470 33.76 -4.12 -10.09
N TRP A 471 34.70 -4.42 -10.97
CA TRP A 471 35.08 -5.81 -11.29
C TRP A 471 35.60 -6.54 -10.03
N VAL A 472 36.55 -5.94 -9.33
CA VAL A 472 37.16 -6.52 -8.12
C VAL A 472 36.11 -6.70 -7.03
N GLU A 473 35.26 -5.70 -6.85
CA GLU A 473 34.17 -5.74 -5.86
C GLU A 473 33.17 -6.84 -6.19
N MET A 474 32.70 -6.93 -7.43
CA MET A 474 31.75 -7.97 -7.86
C MET A 474 32.29 -9.37 -7.60
N ARG A 475 33.54 -9.60 -7.91
CA ARG A 475 34.18 -10.90 -7.67
C ARG A 475 34.23 -11.26 -6.19
N ALA A 476 34.60 -10.30 -5.35
CA ALA A 476 34.58 -10.50 -3.90
C ALA A 476 33.16 -10.82 -3.39
N ARG A 477 32.16 -10.12 -3.89
CA ARG A 477 30.74 -10.35 -3.53
C ARG A 477 30.26 -11.75 -3.95
N PHE A 478 30.56 -12.20 -5.16
CA PHE A 478 30.22 -13.57 -5.60
C PHE A 478 30.80 -14.64 -4.68
N ARG A 479 32.02 -14.44 -4.19
CA ARG A 479 32.67 -15.39 -3.27
C ARG A 479 31.99 -15.41 -1.91
N ILE A 480 31.71 -14.25 -1.34
CA ILE A 480 31.08 -14.10 -0.02
C ILE A 480 29.65 -14.65 -0.03
N GLU A 481 28.86 -14.31 -1.05
CA GLU A 481 27.47 -14.76 -1.10
C GLU A 481 27.35 -16.28 -1.33
N LYS A 482 28.30 -16.88 -2.06
CA LYS A 482 28.36 -18.34 -2.19
C LYS A 482 28.62 -19.06 -0.87
N GLU A 483 29.43 -18.46 0.00
CA GLU A 483 29.67 -18.96 1.37
C GLU A 483 28.43 -18.77 2.24
N THR A 484 27.78 -17.60 2.17
CA THR A 484 26.54 -17.29 2.91
C THR A 484 25.39 -18.20 2.52
N ALA A 485 25.18 -18.44 1.24
CA ALA A 485 24.11 -19.31 0.74
C ALA A 485 24.34 -20.80 1.07
N ARG A 486 25.58 -21.23 1.30
CA ARG A 486 25.90 -22.58 1.77
C ARG A 486 25.64 -22.77 3.27
N ALA A 487 25.63 -21.67 4.02
CA ALA A 487 25.42 -21.69 5.48
C ALA A 487 23.92 -21.51 5.86
N ALA A 488 23.09 -21.05 4.92
CA ALA A 488 21.63 -20.89 5.05
C ALA A 488 20.87 -22.11 4.52
#